data_4d4318a0b371dfebd1d9b52a0d44e17e
#
_entry.id   4d4318a0b371dfebd1d9b52a0d44e17e
#
_cell.length_a   1.000
_cell.length_b   1.000
_cell.length_c   1.000
_cell.angle_alpha   90.00
_cell.angle_beta   90.00
_cell.angle_gamma   90.00
#
_symmetry.space_group_name_H-M   'P 1'
#
loop_
_entity.id
_entity.type
_entity.pdbx_description
1 polymer ?
#
loop_
_entity_poly.entity_id
_entity_poly.type
_entity_poly.pdbx_seq_one_letter_code
_entity_poly.pdbx_strand_id
1 'polypeptide(L)'
;MIRKKINKKDNIINFPSKLSQIEKEVEAIIFAAAEPLNIETIESKISKKTNVLKILEKLQKEYSSRGINLVCISKKWSFRTSPNLSNLMAQEKTVEKKLSKAAIETLAIIVYHQPVTRSEIEEIRGVAFGTNTVEILMELNWVKPGGRKDVPGKPIQYVTTDDFLSHFNLQKLSDLP
;
A
#
# COMPACT_ATOMS: atom_id res chain seq x y z
N MET A 1 58.89 -20.03 24.47
CA MET A 1 57.97 -20.15 23.29
C MET A 1 56.59 -20.51 23.79
N ILE A 2 55.71 -19.54 23.90
CA ILE A 2 54.31 -19.75 24.36
C ILE A 2 53.43 -19.80 23.10
N ARG A 3 52.95 -21.03 22.77
CA ARG A 3 51.98 -21.22 21.71
C ARG A 3 50.59 -20.71 22.18
N LYS A 4 50.14 -19.57 21.68
CA LYS A 4 48.72 -19.13 21.81
C LYS A 4 47.82 -20.13 21.08
N LYS A 5 46.96 -20.83 21.87
CA LYS A 5 45.83 -21.59 21.33
C LYS A 5 44.83 -20.62 20.73
N ILE A 6 44.67 -20.64 19.41
CA ILE A 6 43.62 -19.94 18.71
C ILE A 6 42.33 -20.70 18.97
N ASN A 7 41.41 -20.06 19.69
CA ASN A 7 40.08 -20.59 19.96
C ASN A 7 39.24 -20.53 18.65
N LYS A 8 38.98 -21.71 18.08
CA LYS A 8 38.18 -21.89 16.82
C LYS A 8 36.67 -21.75 17.04
N LYS A 9 36.19 -20.88 17.94
CA LYS A 9 34.75 -20.81 18.27
C LYS A 9 33.99 -19.57 17.76
N ASP A 10 34.62 -18.64 17.04
CA ASP A 10 33.98 -17.34 16.75
C ASP A 10 33.66 -17.07 15.27
N ASN A 11 33.49 -18.08 14.43
CA ASN A 11 33.04 -17.92 13.06
C ASN A 11 31.83 -18.81 12.75
N ILE A 12 30.80 -18.76 13.62
CA ILE A 12 29.48 -19.23 13.21
C ILE A 12 28.85 -18.06 12.49
N ILE A 13 29.03 -17.98 11.15
CA ILE A 13 28.21 -17.16 10.29
C ILE A 13 26.80 -17.76 10.39
N ASN A 14 25.94 -17.15 11.19
CA ASN A 14 24.51 -17.45 11.16
C ASN A 14 23.97 -17.02 9.79
N PHE A 15 23.97 -17.97 8.85
CA PHE A 15 23.18 -17.80 7.64
C PHE A 15 21.73 -17.60 8.07
N PRO A 16 21.00 -16.65 7.45
CA PRO A 16 19.57 -16.47 7.72
C PRO A 16 18.90 -17.84 7.61
N SER A 17 18.06 -18.16 8.60
CA SER A 17 17.37 -19.46 8.70
C SER A 17 16.76 -19.80 7.34
N LYS A 18 17.09 -21.01 6.81
CA LYS A 18 16.50 -21.44 5.53
C LYS A 18 14.98 -21.41 5.67
N LEU A 19 14.33 -20.63 4.83
CA LEU A 19 12.87 -20.62 4.74
C LEU A 19 12.37 -22.05 4.50
N SER A 20 11.33 -22.44 5.22
CA SER A 20 10.62 -23.70 4.96
C SER A 20 10.00 -23.67 3.56
N GLN A 21 9.65 -24.84 3.01
CA GLN A 21 9.05 -24.90 1.68
C GLN A 21 7.78 -24.03 1.57
N ILE A 22 6.93 -24.04 2.60
CA ILE A 22 5.69 -23.24 2.64
C ILE A 22 6.00 -21.73 2.70
N GLU A 23 7.02 -21.31 3.45
CA GLU A 23 7.44 -19.91 3.50
C GLU A 23 7.92 -19.41 2.14
N LYS A 24 8.64 -20.25 1.39
CA LYS A 24 9.05 -19.95 0.00
C LYS A 24 7.85 -19.88 -0.94
N GLU A 25 6.84 -20.73 -0.77
CA GLU A 25 5.61 -20.69 -1.57
C GLU A 25 4.88 -19.35 -1.34
N VAL A 26 4.70 -18.94 -0.08
CA VAL A 26 4.05 -17.66 0.27
C VAL A 26 4.85 -16.48 -0.27
N GLU A 27 6.17 -16.48 -0.11
CA GLU A 27 7.07 -15.47 -0.66
C GLU A 27 6.91 -15.34 -2.18
N ALA A 28 6.96 -16.47 -2.90
CA ALA A 28 6.85 -16.51 -4.35
C ALA A 28 5.46 -16.05 -4.86
N ILE A 29 4.38 -16.46 -4.17
CA ILE A 29 3.01 -16.05 -4.49
C ILE A 29 2.87 -14.53 -4.42
N ILE A 30 3.37 -13.91 -3.34
CA ILE A 30 3.27 -12.45 -3.17
C ILE A 30 4.18 -11.73 -4.16
N PHE A 31 5.38 -12.25 -4.41
CA PHE A 31 6.33 -11.63 -5.34
C PHE A 31 5.82 -11.64 -6.78
N ALA A 32 5.18 -12.75 -7.21
CA ALA A 32 4.66 -12.89 -8.56
C ALA A 32 3.30 -12.21 -8.78
N ALA A 33 2.67 -11.70 -7.74
CA ALA A 33 1.36 -11.08 -7.84
C ALA A 33 1.45 -9.68 -8.47
N ALA A 34 0.60 -9.41 -9.46
CA ALA A 34 0.48 -8.09 -10.07
C ALA A 34 -0.18 -7.07 -9.12
N GLU A 35 -1.02 -7.53 -8.18
CA GLU A 35 -1.75 -6.72 -7.21
C GLU A 35 -1.54 -7.23 -5.79
N PRO A 36 -1.67 -6.35 -4.76
CA PRO A 36 -1.61 -6.77 -3.36
C PRO A 36 -2.64 -7.84 -3.03
N LEU A 37 -2.24 -8.89 -2.32
CA LEU A 37 -3.06 -10.06 -2.02
C LEU A 37 -3.59 -10.05 -0.59
N ASN A 38 -4.85 -10.44 -0.38
CA ASN A 38 -5.39 -10.75 0.93
C ASN A 38 -4.97 -12.17 1.40
N ILE A 39 -5.18 -12.47 2.68
CA ILE A 39 -4.78 -13.76 3.27
C ILE A 39 -5.53 -14.92 2.61
N GLU A 40 -6.83 -14.79 2.36
CA GLU A 40 -7.66 -15.83 1.76
C GLU A 40 -7.15 -16.23 0.37
N THR A 41 -6.72 -15.25 -0.43
CA THR A 41 -6.14 -15.50 -1.75
C THR A 41 -4.79 -16.23 -1.65
N ILE A 42 -3.96 -15.88 -0.67
CA ILE A 42 -2.69 -16.58 -0.44
C ILE A 42 -2.96 -18.02 0.03
N GLU A 43 -3.88 -18.23 0.98
CA GLU A 43 -4.26 -19.54 1.50
C GLU A 43 -4.79 -20.48 0.41
N SER A 44 -5.54 -19.94 -0.57
CA SER A 44 -6.08 -20.73 -1.69
C SER A 44 -5.00 -21.24 -2.65
N LYS A 45 -3.82 -20.63 -2.65
CA LYS A 45 -2.72 -20.94 -3.59
C LYS A 45 -1.62 -21.82 -3.01
N ILE A 46 -1.54 -21.97 -1.68
CA ILE A 46 -0.52 -22.79 -1.02
C ILE A 46 -0.89 -24.27 -1.01
N SER A 47 0.13 -25.12 -1.00
CA SER A 47 -0.04 -26.59 -1.09
C SER A 47 -0.57 -27.23 0.20
N LYS A 48 -0.39 -26.61 1.35
CA LYS A 48 -0.79 -27.14 2.67
C LYS A 48 -1.48 -26.09 3.52
N LYS A 49 -2.59 -26.45 4.16
CA LYS A 49 -3.24 -25.60 5.16
C LYS A 49 -2.29 -25.30 6.32
N THR A 50 -2.01 -24.04 6.53
CA THR A 50 -1.13 -23.53 7.59
C THR A 50 -1.60 -22.14 8.02
N ASN A 51 -1.07 -21.64 9.14
CA ASN A 51 -1.34 -20.29 9.58
C ASN A 51 -0.51 -19.31 8.74
N VAL A 52 -1.08 -18.81 7.63
CA VAL A 52 -0.44 -17.88 6.70
C VAL A 52 -0.05 -16.58 7.38
N LEU A 53 -0.86 -16.09 8.34
CA LEU A 53 -0.55 -14.84 9.07
C LEU A 53 0.80 -14.92 9.79
N LYS A 54 1.08 -16.02 10.49
CA LYS A 54 2.38 -16.20 11.17
C LYS A 54 3.56 -16.24 10.18
N ILE A 55 3.35 -16.79 8.99
CA ILE A 55 4.37 -16.82 7.94
C ILE A 55 4.62 -15.40 7.43
N LEU A 56 3.56 -14.63 7.18
CA LEU A 56 3.65 -13.25 6.74
C LEU A 56 4.36 -12.35 7.75
N GLU A 57 4.03 -12.46 9.04
CA GLU A 57 4.72 -11.74 10.11
C GLU A 57 6.22 -12.09 10.18
N LYS A 58 6.56 -13.37 10.00
CA LYS A 58 7.96 -13.82 9.96
C LYS A 58 8.68 -13.23 8.75
N LEU A 59 8.10 -13.33 7.55
CA LEU A 59 8.65 -12.77 6.32
C LEU A 59 8.78 -11.25 6.43
N GLN A 60 7.79 -10.56 6.96
CA GLN A 60 7.83 -9.11 7.18
C GLN A 60 9.05 -8.72 8.03
N LYS A 61 9.32 -9.46 9.11
CA LYS A 61 10.48 -9.25 9.97
C LYS A 61 11.81 -9.54 9.25
N GLU A 62 11.88 -10.61 8.47
CA GLU A 62 13.08 -10.96 7.70
C GLU A 62 13.40 -9.94 6.59
N TYR A 63 12.37 -9.36 5.98
CA TYR A 63 12.51 -8.37 4.93
C TYR A 63 12.65 -6.93 5.44
N SER A 64 12.48 -6.66 6.74
CA SER A 64 12.51 -5.30 7.31
C SER A 64 13.83 -4.55 7.12
N SER A 65 14.95 -5.27 7.05
CA SER A 65 16.30 -4.70 6.86
C SER A 65 16.81 -4.81 5.41
N ARG A 66 15.97 -5.24 4.47
CA ARG A 66 16.36 -5.44 3.07
C ARG A 66 15.96 -4.23 2.20
N GLY A 67 16.42 -4.22 0.96
CA GLY A 67 16.05 -3.20 -0.04
C GLY A 67 14.59 -3.26 -0.49
N ILE A 68 13.91 -4.39 -0.23
CA ILE A 68 12.46 -4.57 -0.40
C ILE A 68 11.86 -4.98 0.94
N ASN A 69 10.68 -4.47 1.25
CA ASN A 69 9.96 -4.77 2.48
C ASN A 69 8.60 -5.41 2.15
N LEU A 70 8.19 -6.40 2.95
CA LEU A 70 6.85 -6.93 2.90
C LEU A 70 5.93 -6.05 3.76
N VAL A 71 4.91 -5.47 3.15
CA VAL A 71 3.99 -4.54 3.82
C VAL A 71 2.55 -5.04 3.73
N CYS A 72 1.77 -4.73 4.75
CA CYS A 72 0.33 -4.95 4.78
C CYS A 72 -0.37 -3.59 4.77
N ILE A 73 -1.18 -3.32 3.75
CA ILE A 73 -1.97 -2.09 3.61
C ILE A 73 -3.41 -2.50 3.30
N SER A 74 -4.39 -1.96 4.01
CA SER A 74 -5.80 -2.30 3.83
C SER A 74 -6.05 -3.82 3.83
N LYS A 75 -5.40 -4.57 4.74
CA LYS A 75 -5.44 -6.04 4.86
C LYS A 75 -4.89 -6.81 3.63
N LYS A 76 -4.19 -6.13 2.72
CA LYS A 76 -3.54 -6.74 1.55
C LYS A 76 -2.03 -6.68 1.70
N TRP A 77 -1.33 -7.73 1.29
CA TRP A 77 0.11 -7.92 1.40
C TRP A 77 0.80 -7.74 0.05
N SER A 78 1.91 -7.01 0.04
CA SER A 78 2.74 -6.83 -1.16
C SER A 78 4.18 -6.53 -0.78
N PHE A 79 5.12 -6.84 -1.67
CA PHE A 79 6.48 -6.34 -1.58
C PHE A 79 6.57 -4.92 -2.13
N ARG A 80 7.29 -4.06 -1.42
CA ARG A 80 7.57 -2.68 -1.84
C ARG A 80 9.04 -2.36 -1.63
N THR A 81 9.56 -1.45 -2.43
CA THR A 81 10.91 -0.90 -2.21
C THR A 81 10.99 -0.25 -0.83
N SER A 82 12.10 -0.49 -0.14
CA SER A 82 12.35 0.15 1.16
C SER A 82 12.29 1.68 1.03
N PRO A 83 11.64 2.38 1.97
CA PRO A 83 11.56 3.85 1.95
C PRO A 83 12.93 4.55 1.84
N ASN A 84 13.97 3.95 2.41
CA ASN A 84 15.33 4.47 2.35
C ASN A 84 15.93 4.47 0.93
N LEU A 85 15.37 3.70 0.01
CA LEU A 85 15.81 3.59 -1.39
C LEU A 85 14.89 4.30 -2.38
N SER A 86 13.88 5.03 -1.89
CA SER A 86 12.90 5.74 -2.73
C SER A 86 13.57 6.72 -3.70
N ASN A 87 14.66 7.37 -3.29
CA ASN A 87 15.41 8.31 -4.14
C ASN A 87 16.07 7.63 -5.36
N LEU A 88 16.44 6.34 -5.26
CA LEU A 88 17.02 5.59 -6.38
C LEU A 88 15.97 5.32 -7.46
N MET A 89 14.71 5.16 -7.07
CA MET A 89 13.59 4.89 -7.98
C MET A 89 12.95 6.16 -8.53
N ALA A 90 13.25 7.32 -7.96
CA ALA A 90 12.70 8.61 -8.39
C ALA A 90 13.17 9.04 -9.80
N GLN A 91 14.26 8.48 -10.31
CA GLN A 91 14.83 8.83 -11.62
C GLN A 91 14.09 8.17 -12.80
N GLU A 92 13.30 7.12 -12.58
CA GLU A 92 12.59 6.39 -13.63
C GLU A 92 11.10 6.72 -13.76
N LYS A 93 10.58 7.69 -12.99
CA LYS A 93 9.21 8.11 -13.16
C LYS A 93 9.04 8.77 -14.52
N THR A 94 8.63 7.99 -15.51
CA THR A 94 7.87 8.47 -16.67
C THR A 94 6.89 9.52 -16.16
N VAL A 95 6.86 10.68 -16.83
CA VAL A 95 6.05 11.86 -16.48
C VAL A 95 4.58 11.42 -16.29
N GLU A 96 4.23 10.96 -15.09
CA GLU A 96 2.82 10.87 -14.70
C GLU A 96 2.27 12.28 -14.85
N LYS A 97 1.20 12.43 -15.62
CA LYS A 97 0.51 13.72 -15.76
C LYS A 97 0.26 14.28 -14.37
N LYS A 98 1.01 15.30 -13.99
CA LYS A 98 0.81 15.96 -12.69
C LYS A 98 -0.64 16.38 -12.58
N LEU A 99 -1.30 15.97 -11.51
CA LEU A 99 -2.66 16.45 -11.22
C LEU A 99 -2.66 17.97 -11.21
N SER A 100 -3.72 18.55 -11.74
CA SER A 100 -3.94 19.99 -11.64
C SER A 100 -4.11 20.39 -10.17
N LYS A 101 -3.82 21.64 -9.85
CA LYS A 101 -4.06 22.20 -8.50
C LYS A 101 -5.50 21.96 -8.06
N ALA A 102 -6.47 22.17 -8.97
CA ALA A 102 -7.89 21.91 -8.71
C ALA A 102 -8.16 20.43 -8.35
N ALA A 103 -7.50 19.47 -9.01
CA ALA A 103 -7.67 18.06 -8.71
C ALA A 103 -7.09 17.68 -7.35
N ILE A 104 -5.94 18.25 -6.99
CA ILE A 104 -5.31 18.02 -5.66
C ILE A 104 -6.19 18.60 -4.55
N GLU A 105 -6.70 19.82 -4.70
CA GLU A 105 -7.60 20.46 -3.74
C GLU A 105 -8.91 19.66 -3.58
N THR A 106 -9.50 19.22 -4.69
CA THR A 106 -10.71 18.38 -4.68
C THR A 106 -10.45 17.04 -3.98
N LEU A 107 -9.33 16.38 -4.27
CA LEU A 107 -8.96 15.14 -3.61
C LEU A 107 -8.81 15.35 -2.10
N ALA A 108 -8.11 16.40 -1.67
CA ALA A 108 -7.94 16.71 -0.25
C ALA A 108 -9.29 16.90 0.45
N ILE A 109 -10.23 17.65 -0.14
CA ILE A 109 -11.56 17.82 0.44
C ILE A 109 -12.30 16.49 0.56
N ILE A 110 -12.27 15.64 -0.47
CA ILE A 110 -12.89 14.32 -0.40
C ILE A 110 -12.28 13.50 0.74
N VAL A 111 -10.97 13.48 0.85
CA VAL A 111 -10.25 12.72 1.88
C VAL A 111 -10.66 13.09 3.30
N TYR A 112 -10.78 14.39 3.58
CA TYR A 112 -11.07 14.88 4.94
C TYR A 112 -12.56 14.98 5.28
N HIS A 113 -13.45 15.07 4.26
CA HIS A 113 -14.88 15.33 4.46
C HIS A 113 -15.81 14.21 3.96
N GLN A 114 -15.27 13.09 3.48
CA GLN A 114 -16.07 11.99 2.96
C GLN A 114 -17.03 11.37 4.00
N PRO A 115 -18.23 10.94 3.59
CA PRO A 115 -18.78 11.00 2.22
C PRO A 115 -19.28 12.40 1.86
N VAL A 116 -18.83 12.96 0.74
CA VAL A 116 -19.07 14.36 0.34
C VAL A 116 -19.62 14.45 -1.07
N THR A 117 -20.59 15.35 -1.29
CA THR A 117 -21.19 15.62 -2.61
C THR A 117 -20.39 16.65 -3.39
N ARG A 118 -20.65 16.76 -4.70
CA ARG A 118 -20.04 17.79 -5.55
C ARG A 118 -20.30 19.21 -5.02
N SER A 119 -21.56 19.51 -4.65
CA SER A 119 -21.93 20.84 -4.16
C SER A 119 -21.18 21.21 -2.88
N GLU A 120 -21.01 20.27 -1.96
CA GLU A 120 -20.25 20.47 -0.74
C GLU A 120 -18.75 20.68 -1.01
N ILE A 121 -18.18 19.98 -1.99
CA ILE A 121 -16.79 20.22 -2.43
C ILE A 121 -16.64 21.64 -2.99
N GLU A 122 -17.58 22.09 -3.83
CA GLU A 122 -17.57 23.43 -4.42
C GLU A 122 -17.75 24.52 -3.35
N GLU A 123 -18.59 24.26 -2.35
CA GLU A 123 -18.79 25.16 -1.20
C GLU A 123 -17.50 25.31 -0.38
N ILE A 124 -16.84 24.21 -0.04
CA ILE A 124 -15.58 24.22 0.73
C ILE A 124 -14.45 24.92 -0.07
N ARG A 125 -14.39 24.68 -1.38
CA ARG A 125 -13.40 25.33 -2.25
C ARG A 125 -13.67 26.83 -2.50
N GLY A 126 -14.92 27.23 -2.38
CA GLY A 126 -15.37 28.59 -2.74
C GLY A 126 -15.46 28.83 -4.25
N VAL A 127 -15.18 27.84 -5.10
CA VAL A 127 -15.21 27.91 -6.56
C VAL A 127 -15.70 26.62 -7.16
N ALA A 128 -16.49 26.72 -8.24
CA ALA A 128 -16.89 25.56 -9.03
C ALA A 128 -15.68 24.89 -9.69
N PHE A 129 -15.78 23.60 -9.96
CA PHE A 129 -14.76 22.86 -10.67
C PHE A 129 -15.34 22.11 -11.89
N GLY A 130 -14.50 21.87 -12.90
CA GLY A 130 -14.89 21.14 -14.09
C GLY A 130 -15.29 19.70 -13.80
N THR A 131 -16.22 19.15 -14.57
CA THR A 131 -16.65 17.74 -14.47
C THR A 131 -15.48 16.77 -14.52
N ASN A 132 -14.52 17.06 -15.38
CA ASN A 132 -13.31 16.25 -15.58
C ASN A 132 -12.41 16.11 -14.31
N THR A 133 -12.56 16.99 -13.31
CA THR A 133 -11.70 16.96 -12.10
C THR A 133 -11.94 15.71 -11.26
N VAL A 134 -13.20 15.36 -11.03
CA VAL A 134 -13.53 14.12 -10.27
C VAL A 134 -13.32 12.88 -11.15
N GLU A 135 -13.60 12.98 -12.45
CA GLU A 135 -13.40 11.90 -13.41
C GLU A 135 -11.93 11.43 -13.43
N ILE A 136 -10.97 12.36 -13.47
CA ILE A 136 -9.53 12.01 -13.39
C ILE A 136 -9.21 11.26 -12.08
N LEU A 137 -9.78 11.68 -10.95
CA LEU A 137 -9.57 10.99 -9.67
C LEU A 137 -10.21 9.60 -9.63
N MET A 138 -11.32 9.41 -10.35
CA MET A 138 -11.97 8.11 -10.52
C MET A 138 -11.19 7.21 -11.50
N GLU A 139 -10.64 7.74 -12.57
CA GLU A 139 -9.76 7.02 -13.51
C GLU A 139 -8.49 6.51 -12.82
N LEU A 140 -7.96 7.27 -11.87
CA LEU A 140 -6.84 6.85 -11.02
C LEU A 140 -7.25 5.82 -9.94
N ASN A 141 -8.53 5.46 -9.87
CA ASN A 141 -9.08 4.63 -8.79
C ASN A 141 -8.86 5.17 -7.37
N TRP A 142 -8.64 6.48 -7.20
CA TRP A 142 -8.47 7.06 -5.88
C TRP A 142 -9.77 7.48 -5.22
N VAL A 143 -10.79 7.76 -6.03
CA VAL A 143 -12.12 8.17 -5.62
C VAL A 143 -13.17 7.29 -6.29
N LYS A 144 -14.25 7.01 -5.58
CA LYS A 144 -15.42 6.27 -6.09
C LYS A 144 -16.72 6.85 -5.56
N PRO A 145 -17.87 6.58 -6.23
CA PRO A 145 -19.18 6.84 -5.64
C PRO A 145 -19.36 6.04 -4.34
N GLY A 146 -19.71 6.72 -3.26
CA GLY A 146 -19.97 6.13 -1.93
C GLY A 146 -21.46 6.03 -1.57
N GLY A 147 -22.34 6.34 -2.54
CA GLY A 147 -23.79 6.35 -2.36
C GLY A 147 -24.45 7.65 -2.82
N ARG A 148 -25.66 7.89 -2.37
CA ARG A 148 -26.39 9.13 -2.62
C ARG A 148 -26.82 9.74 -1.30
N LYS A 149 -26.73 11.06 -1.18
CA LYS A 149 -27.20 11.79 -0.01
C LYS A 149 -28.74 11.80 0.00
N ASP A 150 -29.34 11.57 1.16
CA ASP A 150 -30.81 11.56 1.30
C ASP A 150 -31.36 12.98 1.46
N VAL A 151 -31.29 13.74 0.37
CA VAL A 151 -31.84 15.10 0.23
C VAL A 151 -32.50 15.23 -1.15
N PRO A 152 -33.35 16.24 -1.40
CA PRO A 152 -33.91 16.48 -2.72
C PRO A 152 -32.83 16.48 -3.82
N GLY A 153 -33.07 15.75 -4.91
CA GLY A 153 -32.11 15.56 -5.99
C GLY A 153 -31.14 14.40 -5.78
N LYS A 154 -31.08 13.80 -4.60
CA LYS A 154 -30.26 12.62 -4.25
C LYS A 154 -28.85 12.65 -4.88
N PRO A 155 -28.03 13.69 -4.62
CA PRO A 155 -26.73 13.84 -5.25
C PRO A 155 -25.77 12.70 -4.85
N ILE A 156 -24.89 12.35 -5.78
CA ILE A 156 -23.85 11.33 -5.55
C ILE A 156 -22.86 11.87 -4.52
N GLN A 157 -22.50 11.01 -3.56
CA GLN A 157 -21.43 11.25 -2.62
C GLN A 157 -20.17 10.51 -3.08
N TYR A 158 -19.01 11.09 -2.80
CA TYR A 158 -17.70 10.57 -3.16
C TYR A 158 -16.95 10.14 -1.90
N VAL A 159 -16.21 9.03 -2.03
CA VAL A 159 -15.34 8.47 -0.99
C VAL A 159 -14.03 8.02 -1.62
N THR A 160 -12.99 7.88 -0.81
CA THR A 160 -11.71 7.31 -1.23
C THR A 160 -11.77 5.79 -1.34
N THR A 161 -10.78 5.20 -1.99
CA THR A 161 -10.64 3.76 -2.22
C THR A 161 -9.44 3.19 -1.45
N ASP A 162 -9.30 1.86 -1.45
CA ASP A 162 -8.09 1.19 -0.97
C ASP A 162 -6.86 1.50 -1.84
N ASP A 163 -7.06 1.79 -3.12
CA ASP A 163 -5.98 2.17 -4.03
C ASP A 163 -5.40 3.55 -3.67
N PHE A 164 -6.26 4.49 -3.22
CA PHE A 164 -5.80 5.74 -2.61
C PHE A 164 -4.91 5.48 -1.41
N LEU A 165 -5.35 4.68 -0.43
CA LEU A 165 -4.56 4.34 0.75
C LEU A 165 -3.23 3.67 0.34
N SER A 166 -3.30 2.75 -0.61
CA SER A 166 -2.15 2.03 -1.12
C SER A 166 -1.15 2.95 -1.81
N HIS A 167 -1.62 3.91 -2.63
CA HIS A 167 -0.76 4.86 -3.35
C HIS A 167 -0.01 5.79 -2.39
N PHE A 168 -0.70 6.30 -1.37
CA PHE A 168 -0.12 7.20 -0.36
C PHE A 168 0.53 6.47 0.82
N ASN A 169 0.60 5.12 0.76
CA ASN A 169 1.20 4.27 1.81
C ASN A 169 0.56 4.46 3.19
N LEU A 170 -0.77 4.63 3.23
CA LEU A 170 -1.57 4.81 4.43
C LEU A 170 -2.24 3.50 4.83
N GLN A 171 -2.30 3.20 6.13
CA GLN A 171 -3.07 2.05 6.64
C GLN A 171 -4.56 2.39 6.74
N LYS A 172 -4.86 3.61 7.12
CA LYS A 172 -6.22 4.16 7.30
C LYS A 172 -6.19 5.68 7.11
N LEU A 173 -7.36 6.29 6.90
CA LEU A 173 -7.48 7.73 6.70
C LEU A 173 -7.00 8.57 7.88
N SER A 174 -7.12 8.04 9.11
CA SER A 174 -6.64 8.74 10.31
C SER A 174 -5.11 8.82 10.44
N ASP A 175 -4.37 8.23 9.52
CA ASP A 175 -2.91 8.35 9.46
C ASP A 175 -2.47 9.61 8.69
N LEU A 176 -3.44 10.35 8.14
CA LEU A 176 -3.21 11.67 7.54
C LEU A 176 -3.00 12.72 8.64
N PRO A 177 -2.15 13.72 8.37
CA PRO A 177 -1.87 14.81 9.31
C PRO A 177 -3.08 15.69 9.60
#